data_6b2a9674e0f1269cfbfd970d1f7d59c7
#
_entry.id   6b2a9674e0f1269cfbfd970d1f7d59c7
#
_cell.length_a   1.000
_cell.length_b   1.000
_cell.length_c   1.000
_cell.angle_alpha   90.00
_cell.angle_beta   90.00
_cell.angle_gamma   90.00
#
_symmetry.space_group_name_H-M   'P 1'
#
loop_
_entity.id
_entity.type
_entity.pdbx_description
1 polymer ?
#
loop_
_entity_poly.entity_id
_entity_poly.type
_entity_poly.pdbx_seq_one_letter_code
_entity_poly.pdbx_strand_id
1 'polypeptide(L)'
;MNLSHLNTGSMKSNTGVSMKDVGILVLGHGSTLPYNKELVESLAQMIGKNHTGPVRTAYLNMNLPDIQAGLKSFEGTNVNKIVALPLFLAHGVHTRQDIPQELGVDPEKRRGILNIWGEEVEVICAEPLGVDECIAALACKRAEEALR
;
A
#
# COMPACT_ATOMS: atom_id res chain seq x y z
N MET A 1 24.30 11.23 8.72
CA MET A 1 23.31 11.46 7.66
C MET A 1 22.10 12.16 8.27
N ASN A 2 21.80 13.34 7.80
CA ASN A 2 20.72 14.14 8.35
C ASN A 2 19.41 13.79 7.65
N LEU A 3 18.48 13.15 8.36
CA LEU A 3 17.17 12.75 7.84
C LEU A 3 16.19 13.93 7.66
N SER A 4 16.61 15.15 8.04
CA SER A 4 15.76 16.34 7.95
C SER A 4 15.42 16.76 6.51
N HIS A 5 16.03 16.11 5.51
CA HIS A 5 15.79 16.38 4.09
C HIS A 5 14.87 15.35 3.41
N LEU A 6 14.37 14.34 4.15
CA LEU A 6 13.31 13.50 3.61
C LEU A 6 12.07 14.37 3.47
N ASN A 7 11.79 14.77 2.23
CA ASN A 7 10.64 15.60 1.92
C ASN A 7 9.36 14.81 2.22
N THR A 8 8.79 15.08 3.38
CA THR A 8 7.48 14.53 3.78
C THR A 8 6.32 15.34 3.17
N GLY A 9 6.61 16.14 2.16
CA GLY A 9 5.61 16.95 1.49
C GLY A 9 4.49 16.11 0.88
N SER A 10 3.31 16.70 0.82
CA SER A 10 2.13 16.17 0.15
C SER A 10 2.50 15.51 -1.18
N MET A 11 2.02 14.28 -1.40
CA MET A 11 2.19 13.57 -2.67
C MET A 11 1.49 14.36 -3.78
N LYS A 12 2.28 15.14 -4.54
CA LYS A 12 1.77 15.85 -5.71
C LYS A 12 1.82 14.91 -6.90
N SER A 13 0.67 14.67 -7.49
CA SER A 13 0.57 13.93 -8.74
C SER A 13 1.14 14.76 -9.88
N ASN A 14 2.17 14.26 -10.56
CA ASN A 14 2.69 14.84 -11.80
C ASN A 14 1.84 14.47 -13.03
N THR A 15 0.77 13.68 -12.84
CA THR A 15 -0.03 13.12 -13.93
C THR A 15 -1.32 13.87 -14.21
N GLY A 16 -1.64 14.92 -13.45
CA GLY A 16 -2.91 15.64 -13.55
C GLY A 16 -4.11 14.90 -12.97
N VAL A 17 -3.89 13.70 -12.38
CA VAL A 17 -4.94 12.94 -11.70
C VAL A 17 -5.17 13.53 -10.31
N SER A 18 -6.44 13.78 -9.96
CA SER A 18 -6.78 14.20 -8.61
C SER A 18 -6.60 13.03 -7.64
N MET A 19 -5.68 13.15 -6.71
CA MET A 19 -5.38 12.09 -5.74
C MET A 19 -6.49 11.85 -4.72
N LYS A 20 -7.43 12.78 -4.57
CA LYS A 20 -8.59 12.60 -3.66
C LYS A 20 -9.53 11.49 -4.12
N ASP A 21 -9.57 11.19 -5.42
CA ASP A 21 -10.41 10.14 -6.01
C ASP A 21 -9.69 8.79 -6.09
N VAL A 22 -8.47 8.73 -5.57
CA VAL A 22 -7.63 7.53 -5.54
C VAL A 22 -7.58 6.99 -4.11
N GLY A 23 -8.02 5.76 -3.92
CA GLY A 23 -7.83 5.01 -2.68
C GLY A 23 -6.48 4.31 -2.67
N ILE A 24 -5.85 4.23 -1.51
CA ILE A 24 -4.67 3.39 -1.30
C ILE A 24 -5.04 2.24 -0.38
N LEU A 25 -4.88 1.02 -0.88
CA LEU A 25 -5.04 -0.20 -0.10
C LEU A 25 -3.64 -0.71 0.27
N VAL A 26 -3.24 -0.46 1.51
CA VAL A 26 -1.94 -0.88 2.03
C VAL A 26 -2.01 -2.36 2.38
N LEU A 27 -1.14 -3.18 1.77
CA LEU A 27 -1.14 -4.62 1.92
C LEU A 27 0.00 -5.08 2.84
N GLY A 28 -0.35 -5.81 3.89
CA GLY A 28 0.60 -6.53 4.72
C GLY A 28 0.58 -8.01 4.40
N HIS A 29 1.67 -8.73 4.72
CA HIS A 29 1.69 -10.19 4.64
C HIS A 29 0.70 -10.83 5.60
N GLY A 30 0.54 -10.23 6.77
CA GLY A 30 -0.15 -10.85 7.89
C GLY A 30 0.75 -11.80 8.67
N SER A 31 0.35 -12.08 9.90
CA SER A 31 1.11 -12.96 10.81
C SER A 31 0.21 -13.37 11.97
N THR A 32 0.51 -14.50 12.57
CA THR A 32 -0.11 -14.91 13.83
C THR A 32 0.36 -14.04 15.01
N LEU A 33 1.51 -13.37 14.85
CA LEU A 33 2.01 -12.38 15.82
C LEU A 33 1.47 -11.00 15.49
N PRO A 34 1.30 -10.10 16.48
CA PRO A 34 0.64 -8.81 16.27
C PRO A 34 1.50 -7.78 15.54
N TYR A 35 2.81 -8.00 15.43
CA TYR A 35 3.76 -6.97 14.97
C TYR A 35 3.53 -6.51 13.53
N ASN A 36 3.20 -7.42 12.62
CA ASN A 36 2.96 -7.05 11.22
C ASN A 36 1.71 -6.18 11.09
N LYS A 37 0.62 -6.57 11.77
CA LYS A 37 -0.64 -5.80 11.74
C LYS A 37 -0.45 -4.41 12.33
N GLU A 38 0.21 -4.30 13.48
CA GLU A 38 0.49 -3.02 14.13
C GLU A 38 1.34 -2.11 13.24
N LEU A 39 2.37 -2.66 12.60
CA LEU A 39 3.23 -1.93 11.68
C LEU A 39 2.43 -1.42 10.48
N VAL A 40 1.66 -2.28 9.85
CA VAL A 40 0.88 -1.93 8.65
C VAL A 40 -0.16 -0.85 8.99
N GLU A 41 -0.88 -0.99 10.09
CA GLU A 41 -1.87 0.00 10.52
C GLU A 41 -1.22 1.34 10.84
N SER A 42 -0.09 1.35 11.55
CA SER A 42 0.63 2.59 11.90
C SER A 42 1.15 3.30 10.66
N LEU A 43 1.75 2.58 9.72
CA LEU A 43 2.24 3.16 8.48
C LEU A 43 1.10 3.63 7.59
N ALA A 44 -0.01 2.91 7.55
CA ALA A 44 -1.20 3.34 6.81
C ALA A 44 -1.75 4.67 7.33
N GLN A 45 -1.74 4.89 8.65
CA GLN A 45 -2.12 6.17 9.23
C GLN A 45 -1.17 7.30 8.80
N MET A 46 0.13 7.03 8.78
CA MET A 46 1.13 8.01 8.32
C MET A 46 0.95 8.33 6.83
N ILE A 47 0.71 7.32 6.01
CA ILE A 47 0.41 7.48 4.58
C ILE A 47 -0.85 8.35 4.42
N GLY A 48 -1.88 8.09 5.22
CA GLY A 48 -3.13 8.84 5.19
C GLY A 48 -2.98 10.33 5.50
N LYS A 49 -1.96 10.73 6.26
CA LYS A 49 -1.65 12.14 6.50
C LYS A 49 -1.07 12.86 5.28
N ASN A 50 -0.44 12.10 4.37
CA ASN A 50 0.22 12.64 3.18
C ASN A 50 -0.60 12.44 1.90
N HIS A 51 -1.68 11.68 1.97
CA HIS A 51 -2.55 11.38 0.83
C HIS A 51 -3.93 11.99 1.05
N THR A 52 -4.49 12.62 0.01
CA THR A 52 -5.78 13.31 0.10
C THR A 52 -6.99 12.37 -0.02
N GLY A 53 -6.81 11.20 -0.60
CA GLY A 53 -7.84 10.18 -0.71
C GLY A 53 -7.86 9.22 0.49
N PRO A 54 -8.81 8.30 0.53
CA PRO A 54 -8.90 7.33 1.61
C PRO A 54 -7.79 6.28 1.56
N VAL A 55 -7.31 5.88 2.74
CA VAL A 55 -6.30 4.83 2.92
C VAL A 55 -6.90 3.72 3.77
N ARG A 56 -6.77 2.49 3.33
CA ARG A 56 -7.27 1.30 4.02
C ARG A 56 -6.16 0.25 4.08
N THR A 57 -6.32 -0.75 4.91
CA THR A 57 -5.39 -1.87 5.05
C THR A 57 -6.05 -3.18 4.68
N ALA A 58 -5.26 -4.14 4.20
CA ALA A 58 -5.66 -5.52 4.02
C ALA A 58 -4.44 -6.44 4.14
N TYR A 59 -4.68 -7.72 4.31
CA TYR A 59 -3.63 -8.70 4.57
C TYR A 59 -3.77 -9.89 3.64
N LEU A 60 -2.63 -10.45 3.24
CA LEU A 60 -2.58 -11.64 2.40
C LEU A 60 -3.00 -12.90 3.16
N ASN A 61 -2.62 -12.99 4.44
CA ASN A 61 -2.85 -14.15 5.29
C ASN A 61 -3.08 -13.72 6.74
N MET A 62 -3.67 -14.59 7.53
CA MET A 62 -3.72 -14.59 9.00
C MET A 62 -4.47 -13.41 9.66
N ASN A 63 -4.51 -12.26 9.07
CA ASN A 63 -5.17 -11.08 9.63
C ASN A 63 -6.33 -10.62 8.74
N LEU A 64 -7.27 -9.92 9.34
CA LEU A 64 -8.40 -9.30 8.66
C LEU A 64 -8.22 -7.78 8.64
N PRO A 65 -8.76 -7.07 7.62
CA PRO A 65 -9.51 -7.63 6.50
C PRO A 65 -8.62 -8.36 5.49
N ASP A 66 -9.19 -9.31 4.76
CA ASP A 66 -8.55 -9.88 3.59
C ASP A 66 -8.59 -8.88 2.42
N ILE A 67 -7.98 -9.24 1.30
CA ILE A 67 -7.88 -8.34 0.14
C ILE A 67 -9.27 -7.97 -0.40
N GLN A 68 -10.18 -8.92 -0.53
CA GLN A 68 -11.52 -8.64 -1.06
C GLN A 68 -12.33 -7.74 -0.13
N ALA A 69 -12.26 -7.96 1.17
CA ALA A 69 -12.90 -7.09 2.15
C ALA A 69 -12.27 -5.69 2.16
N GLY A 70 -10.94 -5.62 1.99
CA GLY A 70 -10.23 -4.36 1.87
C GLY A 70 -10.67 -3.53 0.66
N LEU A 71 -10.84 -4.16 -0.50
CA LEU A 71 -11.37 -3.49 -1.68
C LEU A 71 -12.79 -2.96 -1.44
N LYS A 72 -13.66 -3.76 -0.85
CA LYS A 72 -15.04 -3.37 -0.55
C LYS A 72 -15.13 -2.23 0.46
N SER A 73 -14.14 -2.08 1.32
CA SER A 73 -14.12 -1.03 2.35
C SER A 73 -14.12 0.40 1.78
N PHE A 74 -13.81 0.55 0.49
CA PHE A 74 -13.86 1.85 -0.20
C PHE A 74 -15.26 2.24 -0.68
N GLU A 75 -16.27 1.38 -0.53
CA GLU A 75 -17.65 1.70 -0.89
C GLU A 75 -18.11 2.97 -0.16
N GLY A 76 -18.71 3.90 -0.89
CA GLY A 76 -19.17 5.16 -0.34
C GLY A 76 -18.12 6.27 -0.24
N THR A 77 -16.87 6.01 -0.62
CA THR A 77 -15.79 6.99 -0.58
C THR A 77 -15.62 7.80 -1.88
N ASN A 78 -16.38 7.51 -2.92
CA ASN A 78 -16.32 8.14 -4.25
C ASN A 78 -15.00 7.91 -5.00
N VAL A 79 -14.18 6.93 -4.60
CA VAL A 79 -12.96 6.59 -5.35
C VAL A 79 -13.34 5.91 -6.67
N ASN A 80 -12.60 6.23 -7.71
CA ASN A 80 -12.70 5.56 -9.01
C ASN A 80 -11.45 4.73 -9.34
N LYS A 81 -10.41 4.86 -8.53
CA LYS A 81 -9.17 4.08 -8.62
C LYS A 81 -8.73 3.64 -7.24
N ILE A 82 -8.20 2.43 -7.15
CA ILE A 82 -7.56 1.91 -5.93
C ILE A 82 -6.17 1.43 -6.30
N VAL A 83 -5.16 1.96 -5.61
CA VAL A 83 -3.80 1.47 -5.72
C VAL A 83 -3.56 0.50 -4.57
N ALA A 84 -3.31 -0.76 -4.90
CA ALA A 84 -2.88 -1.77 -3.93
C ALA A 84 -1.37 -1.65 -3.74
N LEU A 85 -0.96 -1.30 -2.52
CA LEU A 85 0.43 -0.98 -2.18
C LEU A 85 1.00 -2.06 -1.25
N PRO A 86 1.85 -2.97 -1.77
CA PRO A 86 2.51 -3.96 -0.93
C PRO A 86 3.51 -3.28 0.00
N LEU A 87 3.29 -3.42 1.32
CA LEU A 87 4.15 -2.79 2.31
C LEU A 87 5.22 -3.78 2.78
N PHE A 88 6.07 -4.19 1.85
CA PHE A 88 7.23 -5.03 2.09
C PHE A 88 8.35 -4.67 1.09
N LEU A 89 9.57 -5.09 1.39
CA LEU A 89 10.75 -4.64 0.63
C LEU A 89 10.79 -5.19 -0.79
N ALA A 90 10.44 -6.46 -0.97
CA ALA A 90 10.51 -7.14 -2.26
C ALA A 90 9.39 -8.17 -2.37
N HIS A 91 9.11 -8.63 -3.59
CA HIS A 91 8.22 -9.76 -3.76
C HIS A 91 8.85 -11.03 -3.19
N GLY A 92 8.04 -11.84 -2.49
CA GLY A 92 8.38 -13.21 -2.14
C GLY A 92 8.14 -14.14 -3.35
N VAL A 93 8.27 -15.45 -3.13
CA VAL A 93 8.21 -16.47 -4.20
C VAL A 93 6.92 -16.38 -5.02
N HIS A 94 5.78 -16.07 -4.38
CA HIS A 94 4.47 -16.08 -5.03
C HIS A 94 3.77 -14.72 -5.07
N THR A 95 4.21 -13.73 -4.31
CA THR A 95 3.45 -12.48 -4.14
C THR A 95 3.28 -11.70 -5.44
N ARG A 96 4.23 -11.82 -6.38
CA ARG A 96 4.13 -11.15 -7.66
C ARG A 96 2.91 -11.61 -8.48
N GLN A 97 2.52 -12.87 -8.35
CA GLN A 97 1.36 -13.44 -9.02
C GLN A 97 0.12 -13.44 -8.13
N ASP A 98 0.30 -13.78 -6.86
CA ASP A 98 -0.81 -13.95 -5.91
C ASP A 98 -1.56 -12.65 -5.65
N ILE A 99 -0.83 -11.52 -5.52
CA ILE A 99 -1.47 -10.22 -5.25
C ILE A 99 -2.41 -9.80 -6.39
N PRO A 100 -1.96 -9.74 -7.66
CA PRO A 100 -2.88 -9.44 -8.75
C PRO A 100 -4.04 -10.43 -8.83
N GLN A 101 -3.78 -11.70 -8.62
CA GLN A 101 -4.77 -12.77 -8.69
C GLN A 101 -5.84 -12.60 -7.60
N GLU A 102 -5.45 -12.33 -6.37
CA GLU A 102 -6.39 -12.09 -5.26
C GLU A 102 -7.17 -10.79 -5.42
N LEU A 103 -6.56 -9.77 -6.03
CA LEU A 103 -7.26 -8.55 -6.40
C LEU A 103 -8.26 -8.77 -7.54
N GLY A 104 -8.07 -9.77 -8.37
CA GLY A 104 -8.89 -10.04 -9.54
C GLY A 104 -8.46 -9.30 -10.79
N VAL A 105 -7.20 -8.91 -10.88
CA VAL A 105 -6.63 -8.19 -12.02
C VAL A 105 -5.63 -9.06 -12.77
N ASP A 106 -5.33 -8.67 -14.02
CA ASP A 106 -4.38 -9.37 -14.87
C ASP A 106 -2.98 -9.36 -14.23
N PRO A 107 -2.35 -10.54 -14.02
CA PRO A 107 -1.02 -10.62 -13.39
C PRO A 107 0.10 -9.97 -14.20
N GLU A 108 -0.02 -9.91 -15.53
CA GLU A 108 1.02 -9.29 -16.37
C GLU A 108 0.86 -7.78 -16.40
N LYS A 109 -0.35 -7.30 -16.63
CA LYS A 109 -0.66 -5.86 -16.66
C LYS A 109 -0.65 -5.25 -15.27
N ARG A 110 -0.90 -6.05 -14.24
CA ARG A 110 -0.97 -5.65 -12.84
C ARG A 110 -2.02 -4.56 -12.60
N ARG A 111 -3.05 -4.55 -13.41
CA ARG A 111 -4.18 -3.62 -13.29
C ARG A 111 -5.41 -4.17 -14.02
N GLY A 112 -6.56 -3.65 -13.67
CA GLY A 112 -7.81 -3.99 -14.32
C GLY A 112 -8.97 -3.14 -13.83
N ILE A 113 -10.07 -3.17 -14.55
CA ILE A 113 -11.31 -2.50 -14.15
C ILE A 113 -12.23 -3.55 -13.55
N LEU A 114 -12.65 -3.34 -12.31
CA LEU A 114 -13.47 -4.27 -11.56
C LEU A 114 -14.79 -3.62 -11.16
N ASN A 115 -15.85 -4.41 -11.12
CA ASN A 115 -17.11 -4.02 -10.51
C ASN A 115 -17.12 -4.57 -9.07
N ILE A 116 -16.91 -3.70 -8.09
CA ILE A 116 -16.73 -4.12 -6.68
C ILE A 116 -18.01 -3.91 -5.87
N TRP A 117 -18.65 -2.74 -6.03
CA TRP A 117 -19.88 -2.39 -5.31
C TRP A 117 -20.95 -1.82 -6.26
N GLY A 118 -21.06 -2.36 -7.46
CA GLY A 118 -21.99 -1.89 -8.48
C GLY A 118 -21.45 -0.77 -9.37
N GLU A 119 -20.20 -0.35 -9.15
CA GLU A 119 -19.52 0.66 -9.95
C GLU A 119 -18.19 0.12 -10.48
N GLU A 120 -17.76 0.63 -11.63
CA GLU A 120 -16.46 0.28 -12.18
C GLU A 120 -15.35 1.06 -11.46
N VAL A 121 -14.36 0.32 -10.95
CA VAL A 121 -13.20 0.87 -10.26
C VAL A 121 -11.93 0.29 -10.90
N GLU A 122 -10.99 1.15 -11.27
CA GLU A 122 -9.69 0.69 -11.72
C GLU A 122 -8.84 0.30 -10.50
N VAL A 123 -8.35 -0.93 -10.50
CA VAL A 123 -7.44 -1.44 -9.45
C VAL A 123 -6.06 -1.63 -10.05
N ILE A 124 -5.06 -1.06 -9.40
CA ILE A 124 -3.67 -1.02 -9.86
C ILE A 124 -2.78 -1.58 -8.77
N CYS A 125 -1.92 -2.55 -9.11
CA CYS A 125 -0.90 -3.05 -8.19
C CYS A 125 0.35 -2.19 -8.29
N ALA A 126 0.73 -1.55 -7.20
CA ALA A 126 2.04 -0.91 -7.10
C ALA A 126 3.14 -1.96 -6.88
N GLU A 127 4.37 -1.58 -7.18
CA GLU A 127 5.53 -2.38 -6.80
C GLU A 127 5.76 -2.31 -5.29
N PRO A 128 6.42 -3.31 -4.69
CA PRO A 128 6.90 -3.21 -3.31
C PRO A 128 7.85 -2.04 -3.12
N LEU A 129 8.27 -1.75 -1.88
CA LEU A 129 9.13 -0.61 -1.56
C LEU A 129 10.46 -0.62 -2.34
N GLY A 130 11.09 -1.78 -2.46
CA GLY A 130 12.23 -1.99 -3.36
C GLY A 130 13.46 -1.16 -3.01
N VAL A 131 14.22 -0.85 -4.06
CA VAL A 131 15.47 -0.08 -3.94
C VAL A 131 15.15 1.40 -3.95
N ASP A 132 15.38 2.07 -2.83
CA ASP A 132 15.12 3.50 -2.67
C ASP A 132 16.05 4.09 -1.62
N GLU A 133 16.47 5.32 -1.82
CA GLU A 133 17.35 6.04 -0.88
C GLU A 133 16.70 6.21 0.50
N CYS A 134 15.39 6.37 0.55
CA CYS A 134 14.65 6.47 1.82
C CYS A 134 14.76 5.19 2.64
N ILE A 135 14.73 4.02 1.98
CA ILE A 135 14.91 2.71 2.63
C ILE A 135 16.33 2.58 3.15
N ALA A 136 17.33 2.97 2.36
CA ALA A 136 18.73 2.95 2.76
C ALA A 136 18.97 3.86 3.97
N ALA A 137 18.40 5.07 3.98
CA ALA A 137 18.51 6.01 5.08
C ALA A 137 17.89 5.45 6.36
N LEU A 138 16.72 4.81 6.27
CA LEU A 138 16.08 4.16 7.40
C LEU A 138 16.95 3.02 7.96
N ALA A 139 17.55 2.21 7.09
CA ALA A 139 18.45 1.13 7.50
C ALA A 139 19.68 1.69 8.24
N CYS A 140 20.28 2.77 7.76
CA CYS A 140 21.39 3.46 8.47
C CYS A 140 20.96 3.94 9.84
N LYS A 141 19.77 4.52 9.96
CA LYS A 141 19.22 4.96 11.24
C LYS A 141 19.12 3.81 12.25
N ARG A 142 18.62 2.65 11.79
CA ARG A 142 18.53 1.46 12.65
C ARG A 142 19.90 0.98 13.12
N ALA A 143 20.89 1.00 12.23
CA ALA A 143 22.28 0.65 12.59
C ALA A 143 22.85 1.59 13.64
N GLU A 144 22.64 2.89 13.49
CA GLU A 144 23.08 3.90 14.46
C GLU A 144 22.40 3.71 15.83
N GLU A 145 21.10 3.45 15.85
CA GLU A 145 20.35 3.18 17.08
C GLU A 145 20.90 1.96 17.82
N ALA A 146 21.33 0.94 17.10
CA ALA A 146 21.89 -0.29 17.68
C ALA A 146 23.23 -0.07 18.40
N LEU A 147 23.94 1.01 18.11
CA LEU A 147 25.23 1.34 18.73
C LEU A 147 25.10 2.09 20.06
N ARG A 148 23.91 2.43 20.45
CA ARG A 148 23.65 3.20 21.71
C ARG A 148 23.53 2.30 22.93
#